data_525f77c31311ac1b72135ba4c27ca716
#
_entry.id   525f77c31311ac1b72135ba4c27ca716
#
_cell.length_a   1.000
_cell.length_b   1.000
_cell.length_c   1.000
_cell.angle_alpha   90.00
_cell.angle_beta   90.00
_cell.angle_gamma   90.00
#
_symmetry.space_group_name_H-M   'P 1'
#
loop_
_entity.id
_entity.type
_entity.pdbx_description
1 polymer ?
#
loop_
_entity_poly.entity_id
_entity_poly.type
_entity_poly.pdbx_seq_one_letter_code
_entity_poly.pdbx_strand_id
1 'polypeptide(L)'
;MKFSDGYWRVREGFTAAWARQTHDIAKTDNGICAHASANLVNGRGDSLGGPVFTVTLSTPAEGIIKVVEEHFRGAVNPDPHFHLNIDEDANFDIETGDGATVFRAGSLEVAVSNPGEIWSMDFRANGHSLTGTSYKGLGAYTEQSTGIHYMREQLRLALDEKVYGFGERFGHFVKNGQTVEMWNSDAGTSSDAVYKAIPFYWTNKGYGVFVNHSEDVSFEVGSETVGKVQFSTKGHRLEYYVINGPEPKDVLRRYTKLTGRAPYLPAWSYGLWLTTSFLTDYDDATVAGFVDGMQERDIPLSVFHYDCFWLKEYHFCDFEWDGDMFRDPRGTIAEHHRKGLKVCVWINSYLSSISPLFDEAMSKGYLLKLPDGSVYETDFWQPGMGLVDFSKPEAREWYCSKLEKLIDMGVDCFKTDFGESVPTEVVYEDGSDSVKMHNYYTYLYNKTV
;
A
#
# COMPACT_ATOMS: atom_id res chain seq x y z
N MET A 1 12.91 9.55 -1.15
CA MET A 1 13.93 10.31 -0.38
C MET A 1 15.27 10.24 -1.08
N LYS A 2 15.96 11.38 -1.22
CA LYS A 2 17.28 11.46 -1.87
C LYS A 2 18.40 11.45 -0.83
N PHE A 3 19.41 10.60 -1.05
CA PHE A 3 20.55 10.42 -0.14
C PHE A 3 21.86 10.93 -0.69
N SER A 4 21.92 11.31 -1.98
CA SER A 4 23.15 11.79 -2.61
C SER A 4 22.96 13.14 -3.32
N ASP A 5 24.06 13.89 -3.35
CA ASP A 5 24.20 15.11 -4.15
C ASP A 5 25.13 14.80 -5.33
N GLY A 6 24.54 14.50 -6.46
CA GLY A 6 25.23 13.87 -7.56
C GLY A 6 25.65 12.44 -7.22
N TYR A 7 26.51 11.84 -8.06
CA TYR A 7 26.87 10.42 -7.93
C TYR A 7 27.85 10.12 -6.78
N TRP A 8 28.69 11.10 -6.40
CA TRP A 8 29.85 10.86 -5.53
C TRP A 8 29.65 11.22 -4.08
N ARG A 9 28.73 12.09 -3.76
CA ARG A 9 28.60 12.67 -2.43
C ARG A 9 27.32 12.17 -1.75
N VAL A 10 27.47 11.64 -0.55
CA VAL A 10 26.34 11.47 0.38
C VAL A 10 25.93 12.85 0.86
N ARG A 11 24.63 13.10 0.94
CA ARG A 11 24.09 14.36 1.45
C ARG A 11 24.58 14.63 2.86
N GLU A 12 24.80 15.89 3.15
CA GLU A 12 25.11 16.34 4.50
C GLU A 12 24.02 15.87 5.49
N GLY A 13 24.43 15.44 6.66
CA GLY A 13 23.53 14.88 7.68
C GLY A 13 23.29 13.37 7.56
N PHE A 14 23.78 12.70 6.51
CA PHE A 14 23.71 11.24 6.39
C PHE A 14 25.08 10.58 6.41
N THR A 15 25.12 9.39 7.01
CA THR A 15 26.18 8.41 6.76
C THR A 15 25.63 7.29 5.90
N ALA A 16 26.50 6.62 5.13
CA ALA A 16 26.09 5.56 4.22
C ALA A 16 27.11 4.43 4.19
N ALA A 17 26.62 3.21 4.07
CA ALA A 17 27.39 2.04 3.72
C ALA A 17 26.67 1.25 2.62
N TRP A 18 27.41 0.72 1.66
CA TRP A 18 26.85 0.02 0.51
C TRP A 18 27.42 -1.39 0.41
N ALA A 19 26.60 -2.34 -0.05
CA ALA A 19 27.06 -3.65 -0.45
C ALA A 19 28.10 -3.50 -1.56
N ARG A 20 29.30 -4.03 -1.32
CA ARG A 20 30.45 -3.85 -2.21
C ARG A 20 31.00 -5.16 -2.77
N GLN A 21 31.02 -6.21 -1.96
CA GLN A 21 31.55 -7.49 -2.35
C GLN A 21 30.66 -8.62 -1.83
N THR A 22 30.37 -9.59 -2.67
CA THR A 22 29.77 -10.84 -2.22
C THR A 22 30.75 -11.61 -1.37
N HIS A 23 30.40 -11.89 -0.12
CA HIS A 23 31.25 -12.63 0.79
C HIS A 23 31.03 -14.13 0.71
N ASP A 24 29.78 -14.57 0.81
CA ASP A 24 29.36 -15.94 0.60
C ASP A 24 27.94 -16.06 0.04
N ILE A 25 27.60 -17.26 -0.44
CA ILE A 25 26.24 -17.64 -0.86
C ILE A 25 25.99 -19.05 -0.35
N ALA A 26 24.89 -19.23 0.39
CA ALA A 26 24.44 -20.51 0.88
C ALA A 26 23.06 -20.88 0.27
N LYS A 27 22.88 -22.14 -0.09
CA LYS A 27 21.55 -22.67 -0.40
C LYS A 27 20.76 -22.86 0.88
N THR A 28 19.46 -22.55 0.81
CA THR A 28 18.50 -22.76 1.89
C THR A 28 17.36 -23.64 1.39
N ASP A 29 16.50 -24.10 2.27
CA ASP A 29 15.34 -24.94 1.90
C ASP A 29 14.40 -24.21 0.92
N ASN A 30 14.32 -22.86 0.99
CA ASN A 30 13.40 -22.03 0.21
C ASN A 30 14.09 -21.14 -0.82
N GLY A 31 15.43 -21.28 -1.05
CA GLY A 31 16.13 -20.43 -1.98
C GLY A 31 17.62 -20.28 -1.69
N ILE A 32 18.15 -19.05 -1.70
CA ILE A 32 19.52 -18.73 -1.37
C ILE A 32 19.61 -17.59 -0.36
N CYS A 33 20.68 -17.63 0.45
CA CYS A 33 21.08 -16.56 1.34
C CYS A 33 22.48 -16.12 0.96
N ALA A 34 22.64 -14.85 0.60
CA ALA A 34 23.92 -14.24 0.29
C ALA A 34 24.32 -13.22 1.35
N HIS A 35 25.59 -13.13 1.68
CA HIS A 35 26.12 -12.06 2.52
C HIS A 35 26.99 -11.13 1.68
N ALA A 36 26.65 -9.84 1.71
CA ALA A 36 27.37 -8.80 0.99
C ALA A 36 28.09 -7.87 1.98
N SER A 37 29.41 -7.80 1.88
CA SER A 37 30.23 -6.92 2.73
C SER A 37 30.27 -5.50 2.18
N ALA A 38 30.25 -4.50 3.05
CA ALA A 38 30.52 -3.12 2.67
C ALA A 38 32.01 -2.85 2.43
N ASN A 39 32.89 -3.73 2.87
CA ASN A 39 34.32 -3.67 2.62
C ASN A 39 34.74 -4.64 1.51
N LEU A 40 35.87 -4.34 0.87
CA LEU A 40 36.58 -5.36 0.09
C LEU A 40 37.36 -6.25 1.07
N VAL A 41 37.08 -7.55 1.02
CA VAL A 41 37.69 -8.55 1.91
C VAL A 41 38.69 -9.35 1.10
N ASN A 42 39.96 -8.99 1.20
CA ASN A 42 41.09 -9.71 0.59
C ASN A 42 41.72 -10.70 1.57
N GLY A 43 41.55 -10.50 2.88
CA GLY A 43 42.03 -11.33 3.94
C GLY A 43 41.12 -11.26 5.17
N ARG A 44 41.33 -12.19 6.13
CA ARG A 44 40.46 -12.32 7.32
C ARG A 44 40.35 -11.04 8.14
N GLY A 45 41.41 -10.23 8.20
CA GLY A 45 41.41 -8.95 8.90
C GLY A 45 40.49 -7.89 8.31
N ASP A 46 40.24 -7.95 7.00
CA ASP A 46 39.39 -6.99 6.30
C ASP A 46 37.89 -7.19 6.62
N SER A 47 37.56 -8.31 7.28
CA SER A 47 36.19 -8.57 7.75
C SER A 47 35.86 -7.82 9.07
N LEU A 48 36.84 -7.14 9.66
CA LEU A 48 36.64 -6.30 10.84
C LEU A 48 36.19 -4.89 10.43
N GLY A 49 35.10 -4.45 11.04
CA GLY A 49 34.52 -3.13 10.75
C GLY A 49 33.73 -3.06 9.46
N GLY A 50 32.72 -2.24 9.47
CA GLY A 50 31.75 -2.09 8.36
C GLY A 50 30.59 -3.10 8.42
N PRO A 51 29.45 -2.73 7.81
CA PRO A 51 28.28 -3.58 7.76
C PRO A 51 28.46 -4.80 6.84
N VAL A 52 27.72 -5.85 7.18
CA VAL A 52 27.44 -6.98 6.29
C VAL A 52 25.94 -7.03 6.08
N PHE A 53 25.52 -7.04 4.84
CA PHE A 53 24.12 -7.18 4.45
C PHE A 53 23.79 -8.65 4.24
N THR A 54 22.67 -9.10 4.78
CA THR A 54 22.11 -10.41 4.47
C THR A 54 21.03 -10.23 3.39
N VAL A 55 21.18 -10.94 2.28
CA VAL A 55 20.23 -10.90 1.17
C VAL A 55 19.67 -12.30 0.95
N THR A 56 18.37 -12.45 1.14
CA THR A 56 17.68 -13.73 0.93
C THR A 56 16.82 -13.65 -0.33
N LEU A 57 16.95 -14.65 -1.20
CA LEU A 57 16.13 -14.81 -2.40
C LEU A 57 15.28 -16.07 -2.27
N SER A 58 13.99 -15.91 -2.56
CA SER A 58 13.02 -17.02 -2.60
C SER A 58 11.96 -16.76 -3.67
N THR A 59 11.07 -17.71 -3.90
CA THR A 59 9.96 -17.52 -4.84
C THR A 59 8.62 -17.77 -4.19
N PRO A 60 7.67 -16.80 -4.22
CA PRO A 60 6.30 -17.00 -3.78
C PRO A 60 5.39 -17.60 -4.86
N ALA A 61 5.81 -17.60 -6.12
CA ALA A 61 5.10 -18.16 -7.27
C ALA A 61 5.99 -18.12 -8.52
N GLU A 62 5.65 -18.91 -9.53
CA GLU A 62 6.34 -18.90 -10.83
C GLU A 62 6.41 -17.47 -11.43
N GLY A 63 7.60 -17.07 -11.88
CA GLY A 63 7.87 -15.78 -12.47
C GLY A 63 7.92 -14.62 -11.49
N ILE A 64 8.02 -14.90 -10.19
CA ILE A 64 8.18 -13.90 -9.13
C ILE A 64 9.37 -14.28 -8.25
N ILE A 65 10.27 -13.35 -8.02
CA ILE A 65 11.39 -13.50 -7.07
C ILE A 65 11.19 -12.50 -5.93
N LYS A 66 11.15 -13.02 -4.72
CA LYS A 66 11.18 -12.24 -3.48
C LYS A 66 12.63 -11.98 -3.10
N VAL A 67 12.94 -10.74 -2.74
CA VAL A 67 14.22 -10.29 -2.20
C VAL A 67 13.98 -9.70 -0.83
N VAL A 68 14.75 -10.15 0.14
CA VAL A 68 14.78 -9.57 1.49
C VAL A 68 16.22 -9.14 1.78
N GLU A 69 16.39 -7.88 2.09
CA GLU A 69 17.68 -7.26 2.39
C GLU A 69 17.68 -6.77 3.84
N GLU A 70 18.66 -7.22 4.63
CA GLU A 70 18.73 -6.91 6.05
C GLU A 70 20.12 -6.39 6.40
N HIS A 71 20.16 -5.25 7.10
CA HIS A 71 21.39 -4.76 7.73
C HIS A 71 21.61 -5.45 9.09
N PHE A 72 20.61 -5.41 9.97
CA PHE A 72 20.63 -6.10 11.26
C PHE A 72 19.51 -7.14 11.32
N ARG A 73 19.86 -8.42 11.21
CA ARG A 73 18.90 -9.54 11.27
C ARG A 73 18.12 -9.63 12.58
N GLY A 74 18.68 -9.12 13.66
CA GLY A 74 18.02 -9.09 14.96
C GLY A 74 17.13 -7.87 15.19
N ALA A 75 16.98 -6.99 14.20
CA ALA A 75 16.08 -5.86 14.29
C ALA A 75 14.63 -6.33 14.35
N VAL A 76 13.81 -5.66 15.17
CA VAL A 76 12.38 -5.93 15.24
C VAL A 76 11.74 -5.49 13.93
N ASN A 77 10.89 -6.35 13.39
CA ASN A 77 10.02 -6.03 12.25
C ASN A 77 8.57 -6.13 12.72
N PRO A 78 8.02 -5.03 13.28
CA PRO A 78 6.70 -5.07 13.89
C PRO A 78 5.59 -5.25 12.85
N ASP A 79 4.44 -5.77 13.30
CA ASP A 79 3.21 -5.77 12.51
C ASP A 79 2.70 -4.32 12.31
N PRO A 80 1.85 -4.06 11.30
CA PRO A 80 1.23 -5.04 10.43
C PRO A 80 2.07 -5.43 9.21
N HIS A 81 1.71 -6.57 8.63
CA HIS A 81 2.20 -7.03 7.34
C HIS A 81 1.05 -7.36 6.40
N PHE A 82 1.18 -7.03 5.12
CA PHE A 82 0.19 -7.44 4.12
C PHE A 82 0.19 -8.96 3.97
N HIS A 83 -1.01 -9.55 3.98
CA HIS A 83 -1.17 -10.95 3.67
C HIS A 83 -1.01 -11.17 2.17
N LEU A 84 -0.06 -12.00 1.78
CA LEU A 84 0.20 -12.36 0.39
C LEU A 84 -0.17 -13.83 0.15
N ASN A 85 -0.68 -14.12 -1.04
CA ASN A 85 -0.99 -15.48 -1.48
C ASN A 85 0.29 -16.16 -1.98
N ILE A 86 1.04 -16.74 -1.06
CA ILE A 86 2.30 -17.44 -1.33
C ILE A 86 2.00 -18.90 -1.65
N ASP A 87 2.56 -19.39 -2.73
CA ASP A 87 2.60 -20.80 -3.09
C ASP A 87 3.86 -21.41 -2.45
N GLU A 88 3.70 -22.09 -1.33
CA GLU A 88 4.80 -22.69 -0.57
C GLU A 88 5.50 -23.83 -1.35
N ASP A 89 4.82 -24.41 -2.33
CA ASP A 89 5.34 -25.46 -3.21
C ASP A 89 5.91 -24.93 -4.53
N ALA A 90 6.09 -23.61 -4.65
CA ALA A 90 6.62 -23.00 -5.86
C ALA A 90 8.03 -23.53 -6.19
N ASN A 91 8.18 -24.09 -7.37
CA ASN A 91 9.44 -24.69 -7.82
C ASN A 91 10.49 -23.62 -8.12
N PHE A 92 11.74 -23.94 -7.76
CA PHE A 92 12.91 -23.13 -8.12
C PHE A 92 14.11 -24.01 -8.41
N ASP A 93 15.08 -23.48 -9.15
CA ASP A 93 16.37 -24.10 -9.43
C ASP A 93 17.50 -23.20 -8.98
N ILE A 94 18.63 -23.81 -8.56
CA ILE A 94 19.85 -23.08 -8.20
C ILE A 94 21.02 -23.70 -8.93
N GLU A 95 21.70 -22.89 -9.75
CA GLU A 95 22.87 -23.26 -10.50
C GLU A 95 24.02 -22.32 -10.15
N THR A 96 25.18 -22.88 -9.79
CA THR A 96 26.40 -22.12 -9.54
C THR A 96 27.35 -22.33 -10.74
N GLY A 97 27.57 -21.25 -11.48
CA GLY A 97 28.46 -21.21 -12.63
C GLY A 97 29.67 -20.30 -12.38
N ASP A 98 30.46 -20.09 -13.45
CA ASP A 98 31.58 -19.16 -13.42
C ASP A 98 31.07 -17.71 -13.26
N GLY A 99 31.46 -17.01 -12.20
CA GLY A 99 31.14 -15.61 -11.94
C GLY A 99 29.79 -15.33 -11.27
N ALA A 100 28.82 -16.24 -11.29
CA ALA A 100 27.52 -16.03 -10.65
C ALA A 100 26.83 -17.31 -10.19
N THR A 101 26.04 -17.18 -9.12
CA THR A 101 25.04 -18.17 -8.71
C THR A 101 23.68 -17.70 -9.18
N VAL A 102 22.99 -18.52 -9.97
CA VAL A 102 21.69 -18.23 -10.57
C VAL A 102 20.59 -18.90 -9.76
N PHE A 103 19.63 -18.11 -9.30
CA PHE A 103 18.37 -18.59 -8.72
C PHE A 103 17.27 -18.38 -9.76
N ARG A 104 16.52 -19.43 -10.09
CA ARG A 104 15.51 -19.41 -11.16
C ARG A 104 14.15 -19.80 -10.63
N ALA A 105 13.12 -18.98 -10.93
CA ALA A 105 11.71 -19.20 -10.61
C ALA A 105 10.89 -19.18 -11.90
N GLY A 106 10.77 -20.32 -12.56
CA GLY A 106 10.13 -20.43 -13.88
C GLY A 106 10.86 -19.60 -14.95
N SER A 107 10.16 -18.60 -15.51
CA SER A 107 10.70 -17.73 -16.57
C SER A 107 11.56 -16.56 -16.06
N LEU A 108 11.59 -16.32 -14.75
CA LEU A 108 12.42 -15.28 -14.13
C LEU A 108 13.63 -15.90 -13.44
N GLU A 109 14.79 -15.32 -13.65
CA GLU A 109 16.00 -15.71 -12.95
C GLU A 109 16.74 -14.47 -12.40
N VAL A 110 17.52 -14.67 -11.34
CA VAL A 110 18.46 -13.68 -10.83
C VAL A 110 19.84 -14.29 -10.70
N ALA A 111 20.82 -13.64 -11.31
CA ALA A 111 22.24 -13.98 -11.19
C ALA A 111 22.87 -13.11 -10.10
N VAL A 112 23.33 -13.74 -9.03
CA VAL A 112 24.06 -13.09 -7.92
C VAL A 112 25.54 -13.33 -8.13
N SER A 113 26.35 -12.27 -8.07
CA SER A 113 27.81 -12.39 -8.19
C SER A 113 28.39 -13.37 -7.16
N ASN A 114 29.33 -14.20 -7.59
CA ASN A 114 29.96 -15.21 -6.72
C ASN A 114 30.83 -14.60 -5.60
N PRO A 115 31.11 -15.37 -4.55
CA PRO A 115 32.00 -14.93 -3.47
C PRO A 115 33.33 -14.39 -3.98
N GLY A 116 33.75 -13.25 -3.46
CA GLY A 116 34.96 -12.52 -3.86
C GLY A 116 34.72 -11.48 -4.96
N GLU A 117 33.62 -11.57 -5.70
CA GLU A 117 33.28 -10.63 -6.76
C GLU A 117 32.59 -9.37 -6.20
N ILE A 118 32.57 -8.31 -7.01
CA ILE A 118 31.80 -7.10 -6.69
C ILE A 118 30.32 -7.45 -6.61
N TRP A 119 29.65 -7.01 -5.52
CA TRP A 119 28.22 -7.25 -5.31
C TRP A 119 27.37 -6.83 -6.49
N SER A 120 26.57 -7.77 -6.98
CA SER A 120 25.56 -7.50 -8.00
C SER A 120 24.45 -8.55 -8.01
N MET A 121 23.26 -8.12 -8.40
CA MET A 121 22.14 -8.99 -8.81
C MET A 121 21.66 -8.55 -10.19
N ASP A 122 21.46 -9.49 -11.10
CA ASP A 122 20.96 -9.23 -12.46
C ASP A 122 19.72 -10.08 -12.71
N PHE A 123 18.55 -9.44 -12.76
CA PHE A 123 17.26 -10.10 -13.02
C PHE A 123 17.09 -10.26 -14.53
N ARG A 124 16.79 -11.48 -14.97
CA ARG A 124 16.71 -11.85 -16.39
C ARG A 124 15.45 -12.64 -16.69
N ALA A 125 14.97 -12.52 -17.91
CA ALA A 125 13.94 -13.39 -18.44
C ALA A 125 14.25 -13.71 -19.92
N ASN A 126 14.07 -14.98 -20.30
CA ASN A 126 14.34 -15.46 -21.68
C ASN A 126 15.74 -15.05 -22.18
N GLY A 127 16.74 -15.10 -21.32
CA GLY A 127 18.14 -14.76 -21.63
C GLY A 127 18.43 -13.25 -21.73
N HIS A 128 17.44 -12.38 -21.51
CA HIS A 128 17.62 -10.92 -21.53
C HIS A 128 17.61 -10.33 -20.13
N SER A 129 18.54 -9.41 -19.84
CA SER A 129 18.54 -8.65 -18.60
C SER A 129 17.38 -7.66 -18.59
N LEU A 130 16.56 -7.71 -17.52
CA LEU A 130 15.46 -6.80 -17.26
C LEU A 130 15.92 -5.60 -16.46
N THR A 131 16.43 -5.87 -15.27
CA THR A 131 16.94 -4.88 -14.33
C THR A 131 17.94 -5.52 -13.39
N GLY A 132 18.47 -4.79 -12.42
CA GLY A 132 19.40 -5.32 -11.43
C GLY A 132 20.08 -4.26 -10.61
N THR A 133 20.81 -4.69 -9.62
CA THR A 133 21.59 -3.84 -8.74
C THR A 133 23.07 -4.16 -8.84
N SER A 134 23.92 -3.23 -8.44
CA SER A 134 25.38 -3.39 -8.36
C SER A 134 25.93 -2.45 -7.29
N TYR A 135 27.23 -2.27 -7.27
CA TYR A 135 27.91 -1.35 -6.35
C TYR A 135 27.16 -0.01 -6.22
N LYS A 136 26.93 0.41 -4.96
CA LYS A 136 26.09 1.54 -4.54
C LYS A 136 24.58 1.34 -4.76
N GLY A 137 24.09 0.18 -5.12
CA GLY A 137 22.65 -0.10 -5.18
C GLY A 137 22.09 -0.35 -3.79
N LEU A 138 22.31 -1.54 -3.24
CA LEU A 138 21.95 -1.87 -1.85
C LEU A 138 22.79 -1.06 -0.87
N GLY A 139 22.12 -0.38 0.07
CA GLY A 139 22.81 0.40 1.10
C GLY A 139 21.98 0.67 2.35
N ALA A 140 22.67 0.85 3.46
CA ALA A 140 22.13 1.34 4.72
C ALA A 140 22.58 2.78 4.95
N TYR A 141 21.67 3.60 5.40
CA TYR A 141 21.89 5.02 5.68
C TYR A 141 21.45 5.34 7.10
N THR A 142 22.14 6.30 7.71
CA THR A 142 21.75 6.82 9.03
C THR A 142 21.68 8.33 8.95
N GLU A 143 20.55 8.89 9.31
CA GLU A 143 20.38 10.33 9.50
C GLU A 143 21.01 10.72 10.85
N GLN A 144 22.05 11.56 10.81
CA GLN A 144 22.87 11.87 11.99
C GLN A 144 22.12 12.70 13.05
N SER A 145 21.17 13.52 12.62
CA SER A 145 20.40 14.41 13.52
C SER A 145 19.37 13.65 14.36
N THR A 146 18.79 12.58 13.81
CA THR A 146 17.70 11.81 14.44
C THR A 146 18.14 10.42 14.87
N GLY A 147 19.25 9.90 14.31
CA GLY A 147 19.65 8.51 14.47
C GLY A 147 18.78 7.52 13.69
N ILE A 148 17.87 7.99 12.86
CA ILE A 148 17.00 7.11 12.06
C ILE A 148 17.82 6.40 10.99
N HIS A 149 17.58 5.09 10.87
CA HIS A 149 18.18 4.23 9.86
C HIS A 149 17.25 4.05 8.69
N TYR A 150 17.83 3.89 7.49
CA TYR A 150 17.11 3.60 6.26
C TYR A 150 17.82 2.48 5.50
N MET A 151 17.03 1.59 4.91
CA MET A 151 17.47 0.68 3.85
C MET A 151 17.10 1.25 2.50
N ARG A 152 17.97 1.09 1.52
CA ARG A 152 17.75 1.60 0.16
C ARG A 152 18.26 0.58 -0.86
N GLU A 153 17.49 0.35 -1.92
CA GLU A 153 17.91 -0.34 -3.14
C GLU A 153 17.79 0.56 -4.37
N GLN A 154 18.67 0.35 -5.35
CA GLN A 154 18.63 1.00 -6.65
C GLN A 154 18.67 -0.05 -7.77
N LEU A 155 17.60 -0.19 -8.49
CA LEU A 155 17.51 -1.03 -9.68
C LEU A 155 17.82 -0.23 -10.94
N ARG A 156 18.47 -0.86 -11.94
CA ARG A 156 18.77 -0.22 -13.23
C ARG A 156 17.48 0.19 -13.93
N LEU A 157 17.53 1.36 -14.56
CA LEU A 157 16.52 1.90 -15.47
C LEU A 157 17.19 2.18 -16.81
N ALA A 158 16.75 1.51 -17.87
CA ALA A 158 17.31 1.74 -19.22
C ALA A 158 16.85 3.09 -19.78
N LEU A 159 17.57 3.61 -20.79
CA LEU A 159 17.30 4.96 -21.34
C LEU A 159 15.90 5.09 -21.98
N ASP A 160 15.41 4.02 -22.60
CA ASP A 160 14.10 3.95 -23.26
C ASP A 160 13.02 3.31 -22.37
N GLU A 161 13.36 3.01 -21.13
CA GLU A 161 12.45 2.39 -20.18
C GLU A 161 11.53 3.42 -19.53
N LYS A 162 10.25 3.09 -19.49
CA LYS A 162 9.20 3.90 -18.88
C LYS A 162 8.58 3.18 -17.70
N VAL A 163 8.40 3.88 -16.62
CA VAL A 163 7.83 3.39 -15.36
C VAL A 163 6.42 3.91 -15.21
N TYR A 164 5.51 3.02 -14.80
CA TYR A 164 4.09 3.27 -14.57
C TYR A 164 3.65 2.67 -13.23
N GLY A 165 2.53 3.13 -12.66
CA GLY A 165 1.98 2.56 -11.44
C GLY A 165 1.95 3.53 -10.27
N PHE A 166 2.19 3.02 -9.06
CA PHE A 166 2.16 3.72 -7.76
C PHE A 166 0.77 4.17 -7.30
N GLY A 167 -0.29 3.52 -7.79
CA GLY A 167 -1.66 3.84 -7.41
C GLY A 167 -2.26 5.01 -8.19
N GLU A 168 -3.35 5.54 -7.68
CA GLU A 168 -4.08 6.67 -8.27
C GLU A 168 -3.45 7.98 -7.84
N ARG A 169 -2.84 8.69 -8.79
CA ARG A 169 -2.15 9.96 -8.52
C ARG A 169 -2.47 10.99 -9.58
N PHE A 170 -2.70 12.22 -9.14
CA PHE A 170 -2.72 13.38 -10.01
C PHE A 170 -1.28 13.69 -10.45
N GLY A 171 -1.04 13.73 -11.74
CA GLY A 171 0.28 13.94 -12.30
C GLY A 171 0.54 13.11 -13.54
N HIS A 172 1.77 13.12 -14.02
CA HIS A 172 2.10 12.42 -15.26
C HIS A 172 1.95 10.90 -15.13
N PHE A 173 1.37 10.27 -16.15
CA PHE A 173 1.19 8.82 -16.21
C PHE A 173 2.53 8.08 -16.24
N VAL A 174 3.50 8.57 -17.01
CA VAL A 174 4.90 8.11 -16.98
C VAL A 174 5.61 8.72 -15.77
N LYS A 175 6.18 7.90 -14.93
CA LYS A 175 6.74 8.31 -13.64
C LYS A 175 8.22 8.70 -13.67
N ASN A 176 8.89 8.52 -14.80
CA ASN A 176 10.30 8.90 -14.95
C ASN A 176 10.55 10.39 -14.59
N GLY A 177 11.57 10.64 -13.80
CA GLY A 177 11.93 11.97 -13.30
C GLY A 177 11.18 12.41 -12.03
N GLN A 178 10.28 11.56 -11.48
CA GLN A 178 9.48 11.89 -10.30
C GLN A 178 10.04 11.25 -9.03
N THR A 179 9.87 11.94 -7.92
CA THR A 179 9.87 11.38 -6.57
C THR A 179 8.43 10.98 -6.24
N VAL A 180 8.22 9.79 -5.70
CA VAL A 180 6.89 9.26 -5.37
C VAL A 180 6.91 8.70 -3.96
N GLU A 181 6.14 9.31 -3.06
CA GLU A 181 6.04 8.90 -1.66
C GLU A 181 4.82 7.99 -1.46
N MET A 182 5.02 6.89 -0.72
CA MET A 182 3.96 5.95 -0.34
C MET A 182 3.43 6.28 1.04
N TRP A 183 2.69 7.39 1.12
CA TRP A 183 2.04 7.86 2.33
C TRP A 183 0.63 8.33 2.00
N ASN A 184 -0.37 7.67 2.58
CA ASN A 184 -1.76 8.05 2.35
C ASN A 184 -2.06 9.40 3.01
N SER A 185 -2.71 10.28 2.27
CA SER A 185 -3.16 11.57 2.79
C SER A 185 -4.31 12.11 1.96
N ASP A 186 -5.06 13.07 2.51
CA ASP A 186 -6.10 13.75 1.76
C ASP A 186 -5.49 14.56 0.61
N ALA A 187 -5.65 14.02 -0.60
CA ALA A 187 -5.04 14.55 -1.81
C ALA A 187 -5.77 15.77 -2.37
N GLY A 188 -7.04 15.95 -2.03
CA GLY A 188 -7.90 16.84 -2.80
C GLY A 188 -7.94 16.44 -4.27
N THR A 189 -8.00 17.39 -5.19
CA THR A 189 -8.12 17.14 -6.63
C THR A 189 -6.91 17.55 -7.46
N SER A 190 -5.82 18.04 -6.85
CA SER A 190 -4.74 18.68 -7.60
C SER A 190 -3.37 18.66 -6.91
N SER A 191 -3.19 17.86 -5.86
CA SER A 191 -1.89 17.69 -5.19
C SER A 191 -1.18 16.42 -5.66
N ASP A 192 0.08 16.24 -5.25
CA ASP A 192 0.86 15.01 -5.44
C ASP A 192 0.61 13.96 -4.33
N ALA A 193 -0.16 14.33 -3.31
CA ALA A 193 -0.64 13.41 -2.30
C ALA A 193 -1.57 12.35 -2.90
N VAL A 194 -1.86 11.30 -2.16
CA VAL A 194 -2.63 10.15 -2.65
C VAL A 194 -3.48 9.54 -1.55
N TYR A 195 -4.74 9.23 -1.86
CA TYR A 195 -5.65 8.52 -0.95
C TYR A 195 -5.25 7.04 -0.77
N LYS A 196 -4.68 6.41 -1.81
CA LYS A 196 -4.24 5.02 -1.81
C LYS A 196 -2.86 4.89 -2.41
N ALA A 197 -1.85 4.80 -1.57
CA ALA A 197 -0.50 4.47 -1.96
C ALA A 197 -0.41 2.97 -2.30
N ILE A 198 0.11 2.66 -3.50
CA ILE A 198 0.36 1.28 -3.92
C ILE A 198 1.84 1.18 -4.28
N PRO A 199 2.69 0.56 -3.44
CA PRO A 199 4.14 0.50 -3.63
C PRO A 199 4.53 -0.52 -4.72
N PHE A 200 3.90 -0.39 -5.88
CA PHE A 200 4.08 -1.24 -7.04
C PHE A 200 4.21 -0.41 -8.30
N TYR A 201 5.24 -0.69 -9.08
CA TYR A 201 5.39 -0.18 -10.43
C TYR A 201 5.63 -1.30 -11.45
N TRP A 202 5.36 -1.01 -12.70
CA TRP A 202 5.67 -1.87 -13.83
C TRP A 202 6.29 -1.05 -14.96
N THR A 203 6.98 -1.74 -15.88
CA THR A 203 7.72 -1.08 -16.96
C THR A 203 7.34 -1.62 -18.33
N ASN A 204 7.66 -0.86 -19.39
CA ASN A 204 7.53 -1.33 -20.76
C ASN A 204 8.59 -2.39 -21.15
N LYS A 205 9.43 -2.84 -20.20
CA LYS A 205 10.45 -3.89 -20.43
C LYS A 205 9.99 -5.27 -19.93
N GLY A 206 8.72 -5.42 -19.56
CA GLY A 206 8.15 -6.72 -19.21
C GLY A 206 8.46 -7.18 -17.79
N TYR A 207 8.56 -6.27 -16.85
CA TYR A 207 8.63 -6.58 -15.42
C TYR A 207 7.94 -5.51 -14.57
N GLY A 208 7.64 -5.87 -13.33
CA GLY A 208 7.23 -4.96 -12.28
C GLY A 208 7.99 -5.21 -10.99
N VAL A 209 7.93 -4.25 -10.08
CA VAL A 209 8.51 -4.35 -8.74
C VAL A 209 7.46 -3.94 -7.71
N PHE A 210 7.26 -4.79 -6.72
CA PHE A 210 6.41 -4.53 -5.57
C PHE A 210 7.27 -4.45 -4.32
N VAL A 211 7.22 -3.34 -3.58
CA VAL A 211 7.92 -3.14 -2.31
C VAL A 211 6.93 -3.39 -1.18
N ASN A 212 7.13 -4.49 -0.43
CA ASN A 212 6.17 -4.97 0.55
C ASN A 212 6.38 -4.34 1.92
N HIS A 213 6.10 -3.04 2.00
CA HIS A 213 6.15 -2.25 3.22
C HIS A 213 4.89 -1.40 3.33
N SER A 214 4.30 -1.33 4.52
CA SER A 214 3.14 -0.49 4.82
C SER A 214 3.52 0.87 5.40
N GLU A 215 4.72 0.99 5.96
CA GLU A 215 5.30 2.27 6.36
C GLU A 215 5.65 3.12 5.12
N ASP A 216 6.12 4.33 5.36
CA ASP A 216 6.55 5.25 4.32
C ASP A 216 7.67 4.64 3.45
N VAL A 217 7.39 4.49 2.16
CA VAL A 217 8.36 4.07 1.14
C VAL A 217 8.52 5.19 0.13
N SER A 218 9.74 5.68 -0.02
CA SER A 218 10.05 6.71 -1.00
C SER A 218 10.66 6.12 -2.26
N PHE A 219 10.11 6.47 -3.42
CA PHE A 219 10.65 6.10 -4.73
C PHE A 219 11.25 7.30 -5.45
N GLU A 220 12.46 7.12 -5.97
CA GLU A 220 13.13 8.07 -6.88
C GLU A 220 13.22 7.41 -8.25
N VAL A 221 12.34 7.81 -9.17
CA VAL A 221 12.25 7.21 -10.51
C VAL A 221 13.10 8.02 -11.50
N GLY A 222 14.40 7.76 -11.50
CA GLY A 222 15.35 8.56 -12.28
C GLY A 222 15.52 10.00 -11.77
N SER A 223 15.05 10.33 -10.59
CA SER A 223 15.05 11.69 -10.02
C SER A 223 16.26 11.97 -9.12
N GLU A 224 16.90 10.96 -8.54
CA GLU A 224 18.21 11.08 -7.88
C GLU A 224 19.33 10.65 -8.82
N THR A 225 19.21 9.47 -9.43
CA THR A 225 20.15 8.95 -10.44
C THR A 225 19.35 8.58 -11.69
N VAL A 226 19.62 9.21 -12.81
CA VAL A 226 18.81 9.12 -14.05
C VAL A 226 18.60 7.69 -14.54
N GLY A 227 19.61 6.82 -14.43
CA GLY A 227 19.56 5.41 -14.85
C GLY A 227 19.11 4.45 -13.76
N LYS A 228 18.38 4.90 -12.73
CA LYS A 228 17.97 4.09 -11.60
C LYS A 228 16.53 4.35 -11.18
N VAL A 229 15.82 3.29 -10.77
CA VAL A 229 14.69 3.39 -9.87
C VAL A 229 15.20 3.03 -8.48
N GLN A 230 15.13 3.99 -7.57
CA GLN A 230 15.52 3.82 -6.19
C GLN A 230 14.27 3.71 -5.33
N PHE A 231 14.32 2.85 -4.32
CA PHE A 231 13.31 2.83 -3.25
C PHE A 231 13.99 2.66 -1.90
N SER A 232 13.41 3.29 -0.90
CA SER A 232 13.94 3.31 0.46
C SER A 232 12.83 3.36 1.51
N THR A 233 13.09 2.75 2.65
CA THR A 233 12.20 2.78 3.82
C THR A 233 13.02 2.89 5.11
N LYS A 234 12.37 3.30 6.20
CA LYS A 234 12.98 3.36 7.53
C LYS A 234 13.25 1.96 8.07
N GLY A 235 14.28 1.82 8.90
CA GLY A 235 14.62 0.58 9.58
C GLY A 235 15.81 -0.15 8.96
N HIS A 236 15.88 -1.46 9.22
CA HIS A 236 17.03 -2.31 8.88
C HIS A 236 16.68 -3.43 7.91
N ARG A 237 15.48 -3.42 7.37
CA ARG A 237 14.96 -4.44 6.46
C ARG A 237 14.27 -3.78 5.26
N LEU A 238 14.49 -4.34 4.08
CA LEU A 238 13.81 -3.97 2.85
C LEU A 238 13.36 -5.26 2.15
N GLU A 239 12.07 -5.35 1.88
CA GLU A 239 11.46 -6.50 1.20
C GLU A 239 10.81 -6.04 -0.10
N TYR A 240 11.19 -6.68 -1.20
CA TYR A 240 10.56 -6.40 -2.49
C TYR A 240 10.45 -7.66 -3.36
N TYR A 241 9.63 -7.57 -4.38
CA TYR A 241 9.34 -8.64 -5.33
C TYR A 241 9.59 -8.14 -6.74
N VAL A 242 10.39 -8.88 -7.51
CA VAL A 242 10.53 -8.65 -8.95
C VAL A 242 9.59 -9.63 -9.66
N ILE A 243 8.73 -9.10 -10.53
CA ILE A 243 7.63 -9.82 -11.17
C ILE A 243 7.84 -9.76 -12.68
N ASN A 244 8.09 -10.90 -13.29
CA ASN A 244 8.24 -11.00 -14.76
C ASN A 244 6.87 -11.05 -15.45
N GLY A 245 6.80 -10.51 -16.66
CA GLY A 245 5.65 -10.62 -17.55
C GLY A 245 5.96 -9.97 -18.89
N PRO A 246 6.02 -10.74 -19.99
CA PRO A 246 6.37 -10.19 -21.30
C PRO A 246 5.44 -9.05 -21.73
N GLU A 247 4.17 -9.12 -21.30
CA GLU A 247 3.20 -8.07 -21.51
C GLU A 247 2.78 -7.44 -20.16
N PRO A 248 2.40 -6.16 -20.13
CA PRO A 248 1.93 -5.48 -18.90
C PRO A 248 0.80 -6.23 -18.18
N LYS A 249 -0.10 -6.86 -18.94
CA LYS A 249 -1.19 -7.68 -18.39
C LYS A 249 -0.68 -8.92 -17.65
N ASP A 250 0.45 -9.50 -18.08
CA ASP A 250 1.04 -10.65 -17.39
C ASP A 250 1.68 -10.25 -16.08
N VAL A 251 2.35 -9.09 -16.04
CA VAL A 251 2.86 -8.50 -14.79
C VAL A 251 1.71 -8.26 -13.80
N LEU A 252 0.63 -7.61 -14.24
CA LEU A 252 -0.55 -7.35 -13.41
C LEU A 252 -1.24 -8.64 -12.96
N ARG A 253 -1.32 -9.64 -13.84
CA ARG A 253 -1.90 -10.95 -13.52
C ARG A 253 -1.12 -11.66 -12.42
N ARG A 254 0.21 -11.62 -12.46
CA ARG A 254 1.06 -12.19 -11.41
C ARG A 254 1.02 -11.37 -10.13
N TYR A 255 1.11 -10.05 -10.23
CA TYR A 255 0.98 -9.15 -9.08
C TYR A 255 -0.34 -9.38 -8.34
N THR A 256 -1.47 -9.38 -9.05
CA THR A 256 -2.78 -9.58 -8.42
C THR A 256 -3.05 -11.04 -7.99
N LYS A 257 -2.33 -12.04 -8.54
CA LYS A 257 -2.33 -13.40 -7.98
C LYS A 257 -1.68 -13.40 -6.59
N LEU A 258 -0.60 -12.67 -6.43
CA LEU A 258 0.13 -12.54 -5.17
C LEU A 258 -0.65 -11.71 -4.12
N THR A 259 -1.20 -10.58 -4.52
CA THR A 259 -1.79 -9.59 -3.60
C THR A 259 -3.30 -9.71 -3.43
N GLY A 260 -3.97 -10.47 -4.28
CA GLY A 260 -5.42 -10.63 -4.31
C GLY A 260 -6.04 -10.15 -5.62
N ARG A 261 -7.06 -10.85 -6.08
CA ARG A 261 -7.84 -10.51 -7.26
C ARG A 261 -8.98 -9.57 -6.90
N ALA A 262 -9.28 -8.63 -7.78
CA ALA A 262 -10.54 -7.91 -7.70
C ALA A 262 -11.72 -8.88 -7.83
N PRO A 263 -12.81 -8.69 -7.07
CA PRO A 263 -14.01 -9.51 -7.22
C PRO A 263 -14.66 -9.28 -8.59
N TYR A 264 -15.45 -10.26 -9.03
CA TYR A 264 -16.30 -10.06 -10.20
C TYR A 264 -17.49 -9.15 -9.82
N LEU A 265 -17.54 -7.98 -10.42
CA LEU A 265 -18.56 -7.00 -10.11
C LEU A 265 -19.85 -7.25 -10.92
N PRO A 266 -21.05 -7.00 -10.35
CA PRO A 266 -22.31 -7.11 -11.07
C PRO A 266 -22.43 -6.04 -12.17
N ALA A 267 -23.16 -6.35 -13.24
CA ALA A 267 -23.27 -5.48 -14.41
C ALA A 267 -23.81 -4.07 -14.09
N TRP A 268 -24.71 -3.94 -13.12
CA TRP A 268 -25.28 -2.64 -12.74
C TRP A 268 -24.23 -1.66 -12.18
N SER A 269 -23.13 -2.16 -11.59
CA SER A 269 -22.07 -1.32 -11.04
C SER A 269 -21.29 -0.54 -12.11
N TYR A 270 -21.36 -0.96 -13.36
CA TYR A 270 -20.76 -0.26 -14.50
C TYR A 270 -21.71 0.75 -15.18
N GLY A 271 -22.95 0.87 -14.68
CA GLY A 271 -23.93 1.84 -15.15
C GLY A 271 -23.68 3.26 -14.63
N LEU A 272 -24.60 4.15 -14.91
CA LEU A 272 -24.55 5.53 -14.43
C LEU A 272 -24.91 5.60 -12.95
N TRP A 273 -24.10 6.28 -12.18
CA TRP A 273 -24.32 6.62 -10.77
C TRP A 273 -24.63 8.11 -10.65
N LEU A 274 -25.76 8.44 -10.02
CA LEU A 274 -26.07 9.80 -9.61
C LEU A 274 -25.88 9.91 -8.11
N THR A 275 -25.18 10.94 -7.67
CA THR A 275 -24.90 11.19 -6.26
C THR A 275 -25.42 12.56 -5.84
N THR A 276 -25.89 12.66 -4.61
CA THR A 276 -25.99 13.93 -3.90
C THR A 276 -24.55 14.38 -3.51
N SER A 277 -24.36 15.65 -3.35
CA SER A 277 -23.09 16.16 -2.84
C SER A 277 -23.25 16.63 -1.41
N PHE A 278 -22.14 16.77 -0.69
CA PHE A 278 -22.13 17.41 0.64
C PHE A 278 -22.44 18.92 0.60
N LEU A 279 -22.54 19.50 -0.59
CA LEU A 279 -22.94 20.90 -0.80
C LEU A 279 -24.42 21.05 -1.15
N THR A 280 -25.13 19.95 -1.41
CA THR A 280 -26.55 19.94 -1.77
C THR A 280 -27.36 19.59 -0.54
N ASP A 281 -28.27 20.50 -0.15
CA ASP A 281 -29.28 20.20 0.86
C ASP A 281 -30.39 19.38 0.21
N TYR A 282 -30.68 18.19 0.75
CA TYR A 282 -31.59 17.23 0.11
C TYR A 282 -32.40 16.42 1.13
N ASP A 283 -33.63 16.17 0.73
CA ASP A 283 -34.61 15.33 1.43
C ASP A 283 -35.22 14.29 0.46
N ASP A 284 -36.17 13.49 0.93
CA ASP A 284 -36.89 12.52 0.10
C ASP A 284 -37.44 13.13 -1.18
N ALA A 285 -38.07 14.32 -1.11
CA ALA A 285 -38.70 14.98 -2.26
C ALA A 285 -37.66 15.46 -3.29
N THR A 286 -36.55 16.03 -2.82
CA THR A 286 -35.45 16.49 -3.66
C THR A 286 -34.81 15.32 -4.42
N VAL A 287 -34.52 14.22 -3.71
CA VAL A 287 -33.98 12.99 -4.32
C VAL A 287 -34.91 12.38 -5.32
N ALA A 288 -36.24 12.30 -5.00
CA ALA A 288 -37.26 11.83 -5.94
C ALA A 288 -37.26 12.67 -7.23
N GLY A 289 -37.17 14.01 -7.10
CA GLY A 289 -37.06 14.92 -8.24
C GLY A 289 -35.84 14.69 -9.12
N PHE A 290 -34.69 14.36 -8.54
CA PHE A 290 -33.46 14.00 -9.29
C PHE A 290 -33.67 12.71 -10.09
N VAL A 291 -34.19 11.66 -9.44
CA VAL A 291 -34.43 10.36 -10.08
C VAL A 291 -35.45 10.45 -11.18
N ASP A 292 -36.59 11.11 -10.91
CA ASP A 292 -37.67 11.30 -11.88
C ASP A 292 -37.18 12.14 -13.07
N GLY A 293 -36.44 13.20 -12.81
CA GLY A 293 -35.84 14.03 -13.86
C GLY A 293 -34.87 13.29 -14.78
N MET A 294 -34.15 12.28 -14.26
CA MET A 294 -33.32 11.40 -15.09
C MET A 294 -34.19 10.51 -15.97
N GLN A 295 -35.25 9.90 -15.41
CA GLN A 295 -36.18 9.04 -16.14
C GLN A 295 -36.96 9.80 -17.23
N GLU A 296 -37.48 10.99 -16.95
CA GLU A 296 -38.16 11.85 -17.91
C GLU A 296 -37.32 12.24 -19.13
N ARG A 297 -36.00 12.21 -18.98
CA ARG A 297 -35.01 12.52 -20.03
C ARG A 297 -34.43 11.28 -20.71
N ASP A 298 -34.96 10.09 -20.41
CA ASP A 298 -34.45 8.80 -20.89
C ASP A 298 -32.97 8.58 -20.58
N ILE A 299 -32.47 9.12 -19.44
CA ILE A 299 -31.11 8.91 -18.99
C ILE A 299 -31.06 7.63 -18.15
N PRO A 300 -30.31 6.59 -18.57
CA PRO A 300 -30.30 5.29 -17.89
C PRO A 300 -29.49 5.35 -16.60
N LEU A 301 -30.16 5.63 -15.49
CA LEU A 301 -29.57 5.62 -14.15
C LEU A 301 -29.57 4.20 -13.57
N SER A 302 -28.44 3.77 -13.03
CA SER A 302 -28.30 2.44 -12.42
C SER A 302 -28.22 2.49 -10.89
N VAL A 303 -27.59 3.51 -10.35
CA VAL A 303 -27.37 3.64 -8.90
C VAL A 303 -27.67 5.07 -8.46
N PHE A 304 -28.39 5.20 -7.36
CA PHE A 304 -28.46 6.45 -6.61
C PHE A 304 -27.59 6.36 -5.37
N HIS A 305 -26.65 7.28 -5.23
CA HIS A 305 -25.72 7.37 -4.11
C HIS A 305 -26.11 8.54 -3.20
N TYR A 306 -26.39 8.21 -1.95
CA TYR A 306 -26.57 9.18 -0.88
C TYR A 306 -25.20 9.48 -0.26
N ASP A 307 -24.72 10.73 -0.41
CA ASP A 307 -23.52 11.22 0.23
C ASP A 307 -23.76 11.50 1.72
N CYS A 308 -22.79 12.03 2.46
CA CYS A 308 -22.76 12.04 3.94
C CYS A 308 -24.04 12.56 4.62
N PHE A 309 -24.85 13.42 4.01
CA PHE A 309 -26.09 13.97 4.59
C PHE A 309 -27.35 13.08 4.46
N TRP A 310 -27.19 11.78 4.23
CA TRP A 310 -28.22 10.83 4.64
C TRP A 310 -28.23 10.67 6.18
N LEU A 311 -27.07 10.94 6.80
CA LEU A 311 -26.86 11.06 8.24
C LEU A 311 -27.22 12.49 8.68
N LYS A 312 -27.56 12.66 9.95
CA LYS A 312 -27.77 13.97 10.55
C LYS A 312 -26.42 14.70 10.68
N GLU A 313 -26.45 16.03 10.49
CA GLU A 313 -25.28 16.87 10.71
C GLU A 313 -24.66 16.64 12.12
N TYR A 314 -23.33 16.56 12.18
CA TYR A 314 -22.53 16.23 13.37
C TYR A 314 -22.74 14.82 13.95
N HIS A 315 -23.57 13.95 13.33
CA HIS A 315 -23.81 12.57 13.74
C HIS A 315 -23.15 11.55 12.77
N PHE A 316 -22.13 11.97 12.03
CA PHE A 316 -21.38 11.09 11.11
C PHE A 316 -20.59 10.04 11.90
N CYS A 317 -20.52 8.94 11.56
CA CYS A 317 -21.22 7.80 11.03
C CYS A 317 -21.91 7.05 12.15
N ASP A 318 -23.07 7.51 12.58
CA ASP A 318 -23.89 6.76 13.54
C ASP A 318 -24.77 5.67 12.87
N PHE A 319 -24.74 5.62 11.50
CA PHE A 319 -25.49 4.68 10.69
C PHE A 319 -27.01 4.79 10.82
N GLU A 320 -27.50 5.94 11.23
CA GLU A 320 -28.94 6.24 11.34
C GLU A 320 -29.33 7.33 10.32
N TRP A 321 -30.43 7.10 9.62
CA TRP A 321 -30.96 8.09 8.70
C TRP A 321 -31.46 9.33 9.46
N ASP A 322 -31.20 10.51 8.89
CA ASP A 322 -31.77 11.75 9.43
C ASP A 322 -33.30 11.72 9.26
N GLY A 323 -34.03 11.48 10.36
CA GLY A 323 -35.48 11.36 10.35
C GLY A 323 -36.21 12.67 10.05
N ASP A 324 -35.53 13.81 10.12
CA ASP A 324 -36.13 15.11 9.75
C ASP A 324 -36.17 15.26 8.22
N MET A 325 -35.17 14.68 7.51
CA MET A 325 -35.03 14.75 6.05
C MET A 325 -35.62 13.50 5.37
N PHE A 326 -35.49 12.31 5.98
CA PHE A 326 -35.91 11.02 5.44
C PHE A 326 -36.88 10.33 6.39
N ARG A 327 -38.18 10.49 6.14
CA ARG A 327 -39.23 10.00 7.05
C ARG A 327 -39.47 8.51 6.99
N ASP A 328 -39.28 7.92 5.81
CA ASP A 328 -39.42 6.48 5.56
C ASP A 328 -38.31 5.98 4.64
N PRO A 329 -37.06 5.85 5.16
CA PRO A 329 -35.93 5.42 4.35
C PRO A 329 -36.14 4.05 3.69
N ARG A 330 -36.79 3.12 4.40
CA ARG A 330 -37.11 1.80 3.85
C ARG A 330 -38.08 1.88 2.66
N GLY A 331 -39.08 2.72 2.75
CA GLY A 331 -40.04 2.99 1.64
C GLY A 331 -39.33 3.67 0.46
N THR A 332 -38.50 4.65 0.73
CA THR A 332 -37.71 5.35 -0.31
C THR A 332 -36.76 4.40 -1.04
N ILE A 333 -36.05 3.53 -0.32
CA ILE A 333 -35.15 2.51 -0.92
C ILE A 333 -36.00 1.53 -1.79
N ALA A 334 -37.14 1.06 -1.27
CA ALA A 334 -38.03 0.17 -2.02
C ALA A 334 -38.56 0.83 -3.31
N GLU A 335 -38.83 2.13 -3.28
CA GLU A 335 -39.23 2.89 -4.46
C GLU A 335 -38.09 2.98 -5.50
N HIS A 336 -36.86 3.21 -5.06
CA HIS A 336 -35.69 3.18 -5.96
C HIS A 336 -35.54 1.81 -6.62
N HIS A 337 -35.65 0.72 -5.85
CA HIS A 337 -35.62 -0.64 -6.38
C HIS A 337 -36.76 -0.89 -7.40
N ARG A 338 -37.97 -0.38 -7.13
CA ARG A 338 -39.08 -0.50 -8.07
C ARG A 338 -38.85 0.25 -9.40
N LYS A 339 -38.07 1.34 -9.34
CA LYS A 339 -37.60 2.09 -10.53
C LYS A 339 -36.37 1.44 -11.19
N GLY A 340 -35.89 0.30 -10.70
CA GLY A 340 -34.75 -0.45 -11.25
C GLY A 340 -33.38 0.05 -10.77
N LEU A 341 -33.33 0.92 -9.77
CA LEU A 341 -32.11 1.49 -9.24
C LEU A 341 -31.55 0.64 -8.09
N LYS A 342 -30.25 0.71 -7.91
CA LYS A 342 -29.54 0.29 -6.71
C LYS A 342 -29.27 1.50 -5.82
N VAL A 343 -29.14 1.26 -4.50
CA VAL A 343 -28.91 2.30 -3.51
C VAL A 343 -27.54 2.10 -2.86
N CYS A 344 -26.71 3.14 -2.94
CA CYS A 344 -25.44 3.26 -2.26
C CYS A 344 -25.55 4.33 -1.18
N VAL A 345 -24.97 4.08 0.01
CA VAL A 345 -24.82 5.12 1.04
C VAL A 345 -23.34 5.33 1.38
N TRP A 346 -22.98 6.57 1.65
CA TRP A 346 -21.67 6.98 2.09
C TRP A 346 -21.43 6.57 3.55
N ILE A 347 -20.25 6.06 3.84
CA ILE A 347 -19.79 5.76 5.20
C ILE A 347 -18.30 6.10 5.34
N ASN A 348 -17.86 6.29 6.57
CA ASN A 348 -16.44 6.37 6.91
C ASN A 348 -16.13 5.63 8.23
N SER A 349 -14.87 5.61 8.62
CA SER A 349 -14.37 4.94 9.81
C SER A 349 -14.32 5.83 11.06
N TYR A 350 -14.79 7.08 10.97
CA TYR A 350 -14.74 8.07 12.02
C TYR A 350 -16.13 8.20 12.67
N LEU A 351 -16.17 8.37 13.98
CA LEU A 351 -17.40 8.54 14.75
C LEU A 351 -17.41 9.91 15.41
N SER A 352 -18.47 10.66 15.20
CA SER A 352 -18.65 11.96 15.86
C SER A 352 -18.87 11.81 17.37
N SER A 353 -18.17 12.59 18.18
CA SER A 353 -18.25 12.55 19.64
C SER A 353 -19.62 12.93 20.23
N ILE A 354 -20.48 13.59 19.43
CA ILE A 354 -21.88 13.87 19.86
C ILE A 354 -22.86 12.75 19.48
N SER A 355 -22.41 11.75 18.74
CA SER A 355 -23.21 10.59 18.37
C SER A 355 -23.33 9.60 19.53
N PRO A 356 -24.51 9.03 19.82
CA PRO A 356 -24.63 7.95 20.80
C PRO A 356 -23.73 6.74 20.49
N LEU A 357 -23.36 6.55 19.24
CA LEU A 357 -22.48 5.47 18.80
C LEU A 357 -21.04 5.67 19.27
N PHE A 358 -20.60 6.93 19.42
CA PHE A 358 -19.29 7.23 19.99
C PHE A 358 -19.20 6.75 21.44
N ASP A 359 -20.22 7.05 22.27
CA ASP A 359 -20.26 6.59 23.67
C ASP A 359 -20.27 5.07 23.75
N GLU A 360 -21.00 4.39 22.87
CA GLU A 360 -21.00 2.93 22.78
C GLU A 360 -19.60 2.41 22.45
N ALA A 361 -18.96 2.95 21.41
CA ALA A 361 -17.63 2.52 20.96
C ALA A 361 -16.54 2.82 22.01
N MET A 362 -16.59 3.99 22.64
CA MET A 362 -15.67 4.38 23.72
C MET A 362 -15.79 3.44 24.91
N SER A 363 -17.01 3.15 25.37
CA SER A 363 -17.24 2.29 26.54
C SER A 363 -16.78 0.86 26.31
N LYS A 364 -16.82 0.38 25.07
CA LYS A 364 -16.35 -0.95 24.65
C LYS A 364 -14.85 -0.99 24.29
N GLY A 365 -14.18 0.18 24.27
CA GLY A 365 -12.78 0.27 23.90
C GLY A 365 -12.54 -0.02 22.40
N TYR A 366 -13.44 0.40 21.52
CA TYR A 366 -13.37 0.20 20.07
C TYR A 366 -12.78 1.37 19.30
N LEU A 367 -12.40 2.45 20.02
CA LEU A 367 -11.75 3.62 19.41
C LEU A 367 -10.24 3.60 19.66
N LEU A 368 -9.48 4.16 18.73
CA LEU A 368 -8.04 4.38 18.88
C LEU A 368 -7.75 5.23 20.12
N LYS A 369 -6.65 4.91 20.80
CA LYS A 369 -6.24 5.58 22.04
C LYS A 369 -4.89 6.23 21.90
N LEU A 370 -4.71 7.31 22.65
CA LEU A 370 -3.40 7.88 22.90
C LEU A 370 -2.62 7.01 23.92
N PRO A 371 -1.29 7.18 24.02
CA PRO A 371 -0.47 6.42 24.98
C PRO A 371 -0.88 6.58 26.46
N ASP A 372 -1.56 7.66 26.82
CA ASP A 372 -2.09 7.89 28.17
C ASP A 372 -3.43 7.17 28.45
N GLY A 373 -3.97 6.46 27.43
CA GLY A 373 -5.22 5.71 27.49
C GLY A 373 -6.47 6.50 27.16
N SER A 374 -6.39 7.80 26.91
CA SER A 374 -7.50 8.60 26.42
C SER A 374 -7.83 8.25 24.98
N VAL A 375 -9.09 8.44 24.56
CA VAL A 375 -9.48 8.29 23.16
C VAL A 375 -8.78 9.34 22.33
N TYR A 376 -8.26 8.95 21.16
CA TYR A 376 -7.79 9.90 20.16
C TYR A 376 -9.00 10.56 19.49
N GLU A 377 -9.04 11.87 19.51
CA GLU A 377 -10.04 12.69 18.82
C GLU A 377 -9.36 13.72 17.93
N THR A 378 -10.01 14.08 16.84
CA THR A 378 -9.52 15.07 15.88
C THR A 378 -10.65 15.99 15.39
N ASP A 379 -10.27 17.21 15.02
CA ASP A 379 -11.15 18.18 14.35
C ASP A 379 -10.84 18.31 12.86
N PHE A 380 -10.10 17.35 12.29
CA PHE A 380 -9.51 17.49 10.96
C PHE A 380 -10.56 17.68 9.86
N TRP A 381 -11.59 16.81 9.81
CA TRP A 381 -12.66 16.90 8.83
C TRP A 381 -13.95 17.47 9.42
N GLN A 382 -14.31 17.02 10.61
CA GLN A 382 -15.37 17.58 11.43
C GLN A 382 -14.96 17.53 12.91
N PRO A 383 -15.53 18.41 13.77
CA PRO A 383 -15.14 18.46 15.19
C PRO A 383 -15.44 17.17 15.94
N GLY A 384 -14.51 16.78 16.80
CA GLY A 384 -14.69 15.73 17.77
C GLY A 384 -14.92 14.35 17.17
N MET A 385 -14.05 13.93 16.26
CA MET A 385 -14.12 12.57 15.69
C MET A 385 -13.13 11.61 16.34
N GLY A 386 -13.62 10.46 16.81
CA GLY A 386 -12.79 9.29 17.14
C GLY A 386 -12.72 8.31 15.99
N LEU A 387 -11.63 7.57 15.90
CA LEU A 387 -11.38 6.57 14.85
C LEU A 387 -11.60 5.17 15.41
N VAL A 388 -12.28 4.31 14.65
CA VAL A 388 -12.48 2.90 15.03
C VAL A 388 -11.15 2.14 14.95
N ASP A 389 -10.81 1.39 15.99
CA ASP A 389 -9.65 0.49 16.02
C ASP A 389 -9.97 -0.83 15.31
N PHE A 390 -9.74 -0.89 14.00
CA PHE A 390 -9.94 -2.11 13.21
C PHE A 390 -8.87 -3.18 13.41
N SER A 391 -7.83 -2.95 14.23
CA SER A 391 -6.95 -4.03 14.66
C SER A 391 -7.69 -5.02 15.57
N LYS A 392 -8.70 -4.54 16.28
CA LYS A 392 -9.52 -5.29 17.23
C LYS A 392 -10.63 -6.09 16.52
N PRO A 393 -10.66 -7.44 16.61
CA PRO A 393 -11.70 -8.25 15.96
C PRO A 393 -13.13 -7.87 16.37
N GLU A 394 -13.35 -7.62 17.67
CA GLU A 394 -14.66 -7.27 18.21
C GLU A 394 -15.16 -5.90 17.70
N ALA A 395 -14.25 -4.95 17.45
CA ALA A 395 -14.61 -3.68 16.84
C ALA A 395 -15.04 -3.86 15.38
N ARG A 396 -14.37 -4.76 14.63
CA ARG A 396 -14.78 -5.11 13.26
C ARG A 396 -16.17 -5.76 13.23
N GLU A 397 -16.42 -6.75 14.08
CA GLU A 397 -17.73 -7.41 14.18
C GLU A 397 -18.82 -6.42 14.56
N TRP A 398 -18.55 -5.54 15.52
CA TRP A 398 -19.46 -4.49 15.91
C TRP A 398 -19.76 -3.54 14.76
N TYR A 399 -18.76 -3.08 14.02
CA TYR A 399 -18.92 -2.22 12.86
C TYR A 399 -19.76 -2.91 11.76
N CYS A 400 -19.47 -4.17 11.43
CA CYS A 400 -20.26 -4.98 10.52
C CYS A 400 -21.73 -5.06 10.93
N SER A 401 -22.03 -5.21 12.24
CA SER A 401 -23.41 -5.27 12.72
C SER A 401 -24.22 -4.01 12.47
N LYS A 402 -23.56 -2.85 12.28
CA LYS A 402 -24.24 -1.59 11.92
C LYS A 402 -24.52 -1.58 10.41
N LEU A 403 -23.60 -2.07 9.59
CA LEU A 403 -23.78 -2.19 8.15
C LEU A 403 -24.88 -3.20 7.79
N GLU A 404 -24.96 -4.33 8.50
CA GLU A 404 -26.01 -5.34 8.31
C GLU A 404 -27.40 -4.75 8.45
N LYS A 405 -27.63 -3.85 9.40
CA LYS A 405 -28.92 -3.16 9.56
C LYS A 405 -29.31 -2.34 8.32
N LEU A 406 -28.33 -1.70 7.68
CA LEU A 406 -28.56 -0.93 6.44
C LEU A 406 -28.86 -1.86 5.26
N ILE A 407 -28.15 -2.99 5.17
CA ILE A 407 -28.43 -4.04 4.17
C ILE A 407 -29.84 -4.60 4.37
N ASP A 408 -30.24 -4.90 5.60
CA ASP A 408 -31.59 -5.38 5.95
C ASP A 408 -32.67 -4.34 5.63
N MET A 409 -32.32 -3.07 5.60
CA MET A 409 -33.18 -1.99 5.17
C MET A 409 -33.36 -1.95 3.65
N GLY A 410 -32.37 -2.47 2.89
CA GLY A 410 -32.38 -2.53 1.44
C GLY A 410 -31.21 -1.81 0.75
N VAL A 411 -30.24 -1.26 1.51
CA VAL A 411 -29.03 -0.66 0.93
C VAL A 411 -28.24 -1.74 0.18
N ASP A 412 -27.86 -1.48 -1.07
CA ASP A 412 -27.19 -2.45 -1.92
C ASP A 412 -25.66 -2.42 -1.81
N CYS A 413 -25.07 -1.27 -1.50
CA CYS A 413 -23.61 -1.11 -1.36
C CYS A 413 -23.24 0.15 -0.60
N PHE A 414 -21.95 0.27 -0.27
CA PHE A 414 -21.38 1.37 0.49
C PHE A 414 -20.27 2.06 -0.30
N LYS A 415 -20.21 3.41 -0.23
CA LYS A 415 -19.02 4.18 -0.56
C LYS A 415 -18.20 4.30 0.73
N THR A 416 -17.09 3.58 0.80
CA THR A 416 -16.10 3.71 1.88
C THR A 416 -15.27 4.96 1.62
N ASP A 417 -15.45 5.99 2.41
CA ASP A 417 -14.71 7.24 2.28
C ASP A 417 -13.72 7.41 3.42
N PHE A 418 -12.70 8.24 3.23
CA PHE A 418 -11.61 8.50 4.17
C PHE A 418 -10.78 7.26 4.57
N GLY A 419 -10.06 7.34 5.70
CA GLY A 419 -9.16 6.31 6.20
C GLY A 419 -7.69 6.52 5.82
N GLU A 420 -7.36 7.63 5.17
CA GLU A 420 -6.00 8.03 4.79
C GLU A 420 -5.32 8.93 5.83
N SER A 421 -6.11 9.70 6.60
CA SER A 421 -5.59 10.63 7.61
C SER A 421 -5.53 9.96 9.00
N VAL A 422 -4.80 8.85 9.08
CA VAL A 422 -4.69 8.06 10.31
C VAL A 422 -3.51 8.53 11.14
N PRO A 423 -3.69 8.78 12.47
CA PRO A 423 -2.62 9.28 13.34
C PRO A 423 -1.53 8.22 13.57
N THR A 424 -0.30 8.68 13.81
CA THR A 424 0.84 7.82 14.14
C THR A 424 1.21 7.85 15.62
N GLU A 425 0.60 8.72 16.40
CA GLU A 425 0.80 8.89 17.84
C GLU A 425 -0.16 8.05 18.71
N VAL A 426 -0.87 7.12 18.11
CA VAL A 426 -1.87 6.27 18.76
C VAL A 426 -1.32 4.88 19.09
N VAL A 427 -2.04 4.16 19.93
CA VAL A 427 -1.78 2.77 20.31
C VAL A 427 -2.91 1.90 19.79
N TYR A 428 -2.55 0.83 19.08
CA TYR A 428 -3.46 -0.21 18.60
C TYR A 428 -3.55 -1.34 19.63
N GLU A 429 -4.73 -1.93 19.76
CA GLU A 429 -4.99 -2.99 20.76
C GLU A 429 -4.13 -4.22 20.55
N ASP A 430 -3.82 -4.57 19.31
CA ASP A 430 -2.99 -5.71 18.95
C ASP A 430 -1.48 -5.45 19.05
N GLY A 431 -1.08 -4.23 19.43
CA GLY A 431 0.32 -3.82 19.54
C GLY A 431 0.99 -3.50 18.20
N SER A 432 0.24 -3.36 17.12
CA SER A 432 0.75 -2.97 15.80
C SER A 432 1.47 -1.62 15.85
N ASP A 433 2.51 -1.48 15.03
CA ASP A 433 3.25 -0.22 14.86
C ASP A 433 2.37 0.85 14.19
N SER A 434 2.22 1.99 14.84
CA SER A 434 1.30 3.05 14.39
C SER A 434 1.74 3.71 13.07
N VAL A 435 3.05 3.74 12.77
CA VAL A 435 3.57 4.28 11.50
C VAL A 435 3.21 3.32 10.35
N LYS A 436 3.36 2.02 10.57
CA LYS A 436 2.94 0.99 9.60
C LYS A 436 1.42 0.98 9.42
N MET A 437 0.69 1.17 10.51
CA MET A 437 -0.78 1.20 10.49
C MET A 437 -1.33 2.39 9.71
N HIS A 438 -0.61 3.48 9.56
CA HIS A 438 -1.09 4.65 8.81
C HIS A 438 -1.61 4.27 7.40
N ASN A 439 -0.80 3.57 6.60
CA ASN A 439 -1.23 3.11 5.28
C ASN A 439 -2.05 1.80 5.34
N TYR A 440 -1.83 0.97 6.35
CA TYR A 440 -2.49 -0.33 6.48
C TYR A 440 -3.94 -0.24 6.98
N TYR A 441 -4.27 0.81 7.71
CA TYR A 441 -5.60 1.05 8.27
C TYR A 441 -6.69 1.04 7.19
N THR A 442 -6.46 1.70 6.06
CA THR A 442 -7.39 1.74 4.92
C THR A 442 -7.71 0.33 4.40
N TYR A 443 -6.70 -0.55 4.36
CA TYR A 443 -6.89 -1.96 4.01
C TYR A 443 -7.79 -2.68 5.01
N LEU A 444 -7.56 -2.52 6.32
CA LEU A 444 -8.39 -3.14 7.36
C LEU A 444 -9.83 -2.62 7.33
N TYR A 445 -10.02 -1.32 7.19
CA TYR A 445 -11.33 -0.69 7.08
C TYR A 445 -12.11 -1.25 5.88
N ASN A 446 -11.53 -1.21 4.69
CA ASN A 446 -12.17 -1.73 3.49
C ASN A 446 -12.42 -3.24 3.55
N LYS A 447 -11.50 -4.01 4.13
CA LYS A 447 -11.68 -5.44 4.36
C LYS A 447 -12.83 -5.74 5.32
N THR A 448 -13.03 -4.91 6.33
CA THR A 448 -14.13 -5.03 7.29
C THR A 448 -15.47 -4.79 6.60
N VAL A 449 -15.57 -3.73 5.79
CA VAL A 449 -16.79 -3.41 5.03
C VAL A 449 -17.10 -4.46 3.98
#